data_eb68bc89e69d8780d0ea8c522cc1bff9
#
_entry.id   eb68bc89e69d8780d0ea8c522cc1bff9
#
_cell.length_a   1.000
_cell.length_b   1.000
_cell.length_c   1.000
_cell.angle_alpha   90.00
_cell.angle_beta   90.00
_cell.angle_gamma   90.00
#
_symmetry.space_group_name_H-M   'P 1'
#
loop_
_entity.id
_entity.type
_entity.pdbx_description
1 polymer ?
#
loop_
_entity_poly.entity_id
_entity_poly.type
_entity_poly.pdbx_seq_one_letter_code
_entity_poly.pdbx_strand_id
1 'polypeptide(L)'
;MQVKPSIKIFFVVPPKVHLLDVSGPIHVFYEAIAYDANLNLKFLSINNDSEQLSSAGLSLNQLENYNEYELSAHDIIFIPGLDSQLILDDCFEKEIQAFLSWLSMQSINGAKICSVCTGAYLLGFAGLLDKKECTTHWKYLTDFRKRFPQAKLHNDRLFVKDNNIYSSAGVSSG
;
A
#
# COMPACT_ATOMS: atom_id res chain seq x y z
N MET A 1 32.62 5.47 12.91
CA MET A 1 31.63 5.65 11.82
C MET A 1 30.26 5.40 12.40
N GLN A 2 29.37 6.40 12.41
CA GLN A 2 27.97 6.16 12.78
C GLN A 2 27.33 5.37 11.64
N VAL A 3 26.90 4.14 11.92
CA VAL A 3 26.10 3.35 10.98
C VAL A 3 24.77 4.10 10.79
N LYS A 4 24.50 4.59 9.59
CA LYS A 4 23.19 5.17 9.27
C LYS A 4 22.11 4.13 9.56
N PRO A 5 21.01 4.48 10.24
CA PRO A 5 19.92 3.55 10.46
C PRO A 5 19.39 3.02 9.12
N SER A 6 19.08 1.73 9.07
CA SER A 6 18.48 1.11 7.88
C SER A 6 17.07 1.67 7.68
N ILE A 7 16.74 2.02 6.43
CA ILE A 7 15.37 2.40 6.04
C ILE A 7 14.55 1.11 5.92
N LYS A 8 13.42 1.04 6.62
CA LYS A 8 12.51 -0.09 6.50
C LYS A 8 11.51 0.17 5.37
N ILE A 9 11.37 -0.82 4.50
CA ILE A 9 10.39 -0.83 3.41
C ILE A 9 9.37 -1.92 3.72
N PHE A 10 8.16 -1.53 4.00
CA PHE A 10 7.07 -2.44 4.35
C PHE A 10 6.19 -2.71 3.13
N PHE A 11 5.96 -3.97 2.83
CA PHE A 11 5.03 -4.41 1.79
C PHE A 11 3.83 -5.06 2.47
N VAL A 12 2.68 -4.44 2.31
CA VAL A 12 1.42 -5.01 2.79
C VAL A 12 0.95 -6.09 1.82
N VAL A 13 0.52 -7.21 2.34
CA VAL A 13 0.00 -8.35 1.57
C VAL A 13 -1.44 -8.62 2.00
N PRO A 14 -2.43 -7.94 1.41
CA PRO A 14 -3.84 -8.19 1.69
C PRO A 14 -4.30 -9.52 1.05
N PRO A 15 -5.45 -10.06 1.49
CA PRO A 15 -6.11 -11.16 0.79
C PRO A 15 -6.34 -10.82 -0.70
N LYS A 16 -6.17 -11.79 -1.58
CA LYS A 16 -6.35 -11.62 -3.03
C LYS A 16 -5.51 -10.48 -3.62
N VAL A 17 -4.30 -10.30 -3.11
CA VAL A 17 -3.34 -9.32 -3.62
C VAL A 17 -3.01 -9.59 -5.09
N HIS A 18 -2.83 -8.52 -5.87
CA HIS A 18 -2.34 -8.61 -7.24
C HIS A 18 -0.83 -8.80 -7.25
N LEU A 19 -0.36 -9.93 -7.79
CA LEU A 19 1.06 -10.32 -7.72
C LEU A 19 2.00 -9.27 -8.33
N LEU A 20 1.64 -8.70 -9.47
CA LEU A 20 2.50 -7.71 -10.14
C LEU A 20 2.68 -6.45 -9.29
N ASP A 21 1.61 -6.02 -8.61
CA ASP A 21 1.60 -4.79 -7.81
C ASP A 21 2.46 -4.92 -6.53
N VAL A 22 2.72 -6.14 -6.08
CA VAL A 22 3.59 -6.41 -4.92
C VAL A 22 4.99 -6.82 -5.35
N SER A 23 5.13 -7.71 -6.34
CA SER A 23 6.42 -8.25 -6.76
C SER A 23 7.29 -7.22 -7.49
N GLY A 24 6.70 -6.33 -8.28
CA GLY A 24 7.41 -5.27 -9.00
C GLY A 24 8.22 -4.38 -8.05
N PRO A 25 7.58 -3.67 -7.12
CA PRO A 25 8.29 -2.84 -6.14
C PRO A 25 9.26 -3.63 -5.26
N ILE A 26 8.89 -4.85 -4.81
CA ILE A 26 9.81 -5.70 -4.02
C ILE A 26 11.10 -5.93 -4.78
N HIS A 27 11.03 -6.30 -6.05
CA HIS A 27 12.21 -6.59 -6.85
C HIS A 27 13.11 -5.38 -7.04
N VAL A 28 12.53 -4.19 -7.24
CA VAL A 28 13.29 -2.94 -7.34
C VAL A 28 14.11 -2.67 -6.07
N PHE A 29 13.52 -2.83 -4.89
CA PHE A 29 14.23 -2.62 -3.63
C PHE A 29 15.21 -3.76 -3.32
N TYR A 30 14.91 -4.99 -3.72
CA TYR A 30 15.84 -6.11 -3.64
C TYR A 30 17.12 -5.82 -4.46
N GLU A 31 16.98 -5.36 -5.69
CA GLU A 31 18.11 -4.95 -6.52
C GLU A 31 18.88 -3.79 -5.90
N ALA A 32 18.19 -2.79 -5.34
CA ALA A 32 18.86 -1.66 -4.66
C ALA A 32 19.76 -2.13 -3.50
N ILE A 33 19.32 -3.17 -2.75
CA ILE A 33 20.14 -3.78 -1.69
C ILE A 33 21.39 -4.44 -2.28
N ALA A 34 21.29 -5.10 -3.44
CA ALA A 34 22.41 -5.68 -4.15
C ALA A 34 23.44 -4.63 -4.61
N TYR A 35 23.03 -3.36 -4.71
CA TYR A 35 23.89 -2.20 -4.96
C TYR A 35 24.19 -1.38 -3.68
N ASP A 36 24.29 -2.05 -2.53
CA ASP A 36 24.72 -1.49 -1.25
C ASP A 36 23.72 -0.47 -0.62
N ALA A 37 22.45 -0.43 -1.05
CA ALA A 37 21.45 0.36 -0.36
C ALA A 37 21.16 -0.24 1.03
N ASN A 38 21.24 0.57 2.10
CA ASN A 38 20.97 0.12 3.46
C ASN A 38 19.45 0.08 3.72
N LEU A 39 18.78 -0.94 3.17
CA LEU A 39 17.34 -1.15 3.25
C LEU A 39 17.03 -2.47 3.96
N ASN A 40 15.87 -2.52 4.61
CA ASN A 40 15.33 -3.72 5.23
C ASN A 40 13.89 -3.92 4.75
N LEU A 41 13.61 -5.02 4.06
CA LEU A 41 12.29 -5.34 3.53
C LEU A 41 11.49 -6.12 4.58
N LYS A 42 10.23 -5.73 4.77
CA LYS A 42 9.27 -6.33 5.68
C LYS A 42 7.95 -6.62 4.95
N PHE A 43 7.34 -7.76 5.25
CA PHE A 43 6.10 -8.21 4.61
C PHE A 43 5.01 -8.34 5.65
N LEU A 44 3.96 -7.54 5.54
CA LEU A 44 2.92 -7.40 6.56
C LEU A 44 1.60 -7.99 6.11
N SER A 45 0.96 -8.78 6.95
CA SER A 45 -0.45 -9.14 6.84
C SER A 45 -1.34 -8.02 7.37
N ILE A 46 -2.58 -7.90 6.85
CA ILE A 46 -3.58 -6.94 7.34
C ILE A 46 -4.57 -7.54 8.36
N ASN A 47 -4.59 -8.85 8.52
CA ASN A 47 -5.54 -9.60 9.34
C ASN A 47 -4.91 -10.61 10.29
N ASN A 48 -3.63 -10.43 10.62
CA ASN A 48 -2.84 -11.28 11.51
C ASN A 48 -2.57 -12.72 11.01
N ASP A 49 -2.98 -13.07 9.79
CA ASP A 49 -2.65 -14.35 9.18
C ASP A 49 -1.19 -14.32 8.69
N SER A 50 -0.42 -15.35 8.99
CA SER A 50 0.96 -15.47 8.51
C SER A 50 1.06 -15.89 7.03
N GLU A 51 -0.08 -16.09 6.37
CA GLU A 51 -0.20 -16.53 4.98
C GLU A 51 -1.38 -15.83 4.30
N GLN A 52 -1.21 -15.45 3.03
CA GLN A 52 -2.26 -14.89 2.19
C GLN A 52 -2.25 -15.52 0.80
N LEU A 53 -3.43 -15.77 0.24
CA LEU A 53 -3.57 -16.17 -1.15
C LEU A 53 -3.67 -14.93 -2.05
N SER A 54 -2.85 -14.88 -3.09
CA SER A 54 -2.97 -13.88 -4.15
C SER A 54 -4.26 -14.08 -4.96
N SER A 55 -4.62 -13.09 -5.77
CA SER A 55 -5.72 -13.19 -6.75
C SER A 55 -5.53 -14.31 -7.78
N ALA A 56 -4.27 -14.71 -8.02
CA ALA A 56 -3.91 -15.81 -8.91
C ALA A 56 -3.81 -17.18 -8.21
N GLY A 57 -4.10 -17.27 -6.89
CA GLY A 57 -4.04 -18.50 -6.12
C GLY A 57 -2.64 -18.90 -5.63
N LEU A 58 -1.61 -18.07 -5.84
CA LEU A 58 -0.30 -18.29 -5.25
C LEU A 58 -0.33 -17.91 -3.77
N SER A 59 0.17 -18.81 -2.90
CA SER A 59 0.32 -18.52 -1.47
C SER A 59 1.58 -17.69 -1.23
N LEU A 60 1.41 -16.64 -0.42
CA LEU A 60 2.46 -15.79 0.13
C LEU A 60 2.46 -15.99 1.64
N ASN A 61 3.56 -16.47 2.19
CA ASN A 61 3.68 -16.86 3.60
C ASN A 61 4.80 -16.13 4.33
N GLN A 62 4.97 -16.41 5.64
CA GLN A 62 5.91 -15.73 6.53
C GLN A 62 5.61 -14.21 6.66
N LEU A 63 4.33 -13.86 6.63
CA LEU A 63 3.90 -12.48 6.85
C LEU A 63 3.94 -12.14 8.33
N GLU A 64 4.46 -10.96 8.63
CA GLU A 64 4.53 -10.40 9.98
C GLU A 64 3.25 -9.61 10.30
N ASN A 65 2.95 -9.45 11.58
CA ASN A 65 1.79 -8.67 11.98
C ASN A 65 2.11 -7.17 11.93
N TYR A 66 1.25 -6.38 11.26
CA TYR A 66 1.44 -4.94 11.11
C TYR A 66 1.51 -4.20 12.46
N ASN A 67 0.78 -4.67 13.48
CA ASN A 67 0.69 -4.01 14.79
C ASN A 67 1.97 -4.14 15.63
N GLU A 68 2.94 -4.95 15.21
CA GLU A 68 4.26 -5.05 15.84
C GLU A 68 5.19 -3.90 15.44
N TYR A 69 4.72 -3.01 14.54
CA TYR A 69 5.54 -1.97 13.95
C TYR A 69 4.97 -0.57 14.18
N GLU A 70 5.86 0.31 14.62
CA GLU A 70 5.69 1.76 14.51
C GLU A 70 6.68 2.28 13.47
N LEU A 71 6.19 3.08 12.52
CA LEU A 71 6.97 3.62 11.41
C LEU A 71 7.40 5.05 11.72
N SER A 72 8.55 5.41 11.19
CA SER A 72 9.10 6.78 11.23
C SER A 72 8.97 7.48 9.88
N ALA A 73 9.30 8.76 9.83
CA ALA A 73 9.33 9.55 8.60
C ALA A 73 10.36 9.05 7.55
N HIS A 74 11.27 8.17 7.93
CA HIS A 74 12.24 7.55 7.01
C HIS A 74 11.69 6.29 6.35
N ASP A 75 10.71 5.64 6.97
CA ASP A 75 10.16 4.36 6.53
C ASP A 75 9.14 4.56 5.39
N ILE A 76 8.98 3.52 4.58
CA ILE A 76 8.07 3.49 3.44
C ILE A 76 7.17 2.28 3.55
N ILE A 77 5.88 2.44 3.28
CA ILE A 77 4.93 1.35 3.22
C ILE A 77 4.26 1.32 1.85
N PHE A 78 4.24 0.13 1.22
CA PHE A 78 3.56 -0.13 -0.04
C PHE A 78 2.24 -0.87 0.21
N ILE A 79 1.17 -0.33 -0.36
CA ILE A 79 -0.18 -0.89 -0.35
C ILE A 79 -0.51 -1.31 -1.79
N PRO A 80 -0.36 -2.59 -2.13
CA PRO A 80 -0.62 -3.09 -3.48
C PRO A 80 -2.11 -3.17 -3.80
N GLY A 81 -2.43 -3.34 -5.06
CA GLY A 81 -3.77 -3.67 -5.51
C GLY A 81 -4.22 -5.06 -5.04
N LEU A 82 -5.52 -5.20 -4.91
CA LEU A 82 -6.20 -6.44 -4.54
C LEU A 82 -7.46 -6.61 -5.37
N ASP A 83 -8.05 -7.80 -5.29
CA ASP A 83 -9.24 -8.14 -6.07
C ASP A 83 -10.37 -7.15 -5.82
N SER A 84 -10.99 -6.70 -6.91
CA SER A 84 -12.07 -5.74 -6.88
C SER A 84 -13.31 -6.22 -6.13
N GLN A 85 -13.55 -7.52 -6.04
CA GLN A 85 -14.66 -8.06 -5.25
C GLN A 85 -14.53 -7.69 -3.78
N LEU A 86 -13.31 -7.67 -3.23
CA LEU A 86 -13.08 -7.25 -1.86
C LEU A 86 -13.27 -5.74 -1.64
N ILE A 87 -12.70 -4.92 -2.52
CA ILE A 87 -12.80 -3.45 -2.37
C ILE A 87 -14.21 -2.92 -2.61
N LEU A 88 -15.05 -3.67 -3.30
CA LEU A 88 -16.46 -3.33 -3.56
C LEU A 88 -17.42 -3.92 -2.52
N ASP A 89 -16.93 -4.80 -1.64
CA ASP A 89 -17.69 -5.36 -0.52
C ASP A 89 -17.62 -4.41 0.69
N ASP A 90 -18.78 -3.91 1.11
CA ASP A 90 -18.91 -3.01 2.26
C ASP A 90 -18.55 -3.68 3.61
N CYS A 91 -18.45 -5.01 3.66
CA CYS A 91 -18.01 -5.75 4.85
C CYS A 91 -16.49 -5.71 4.99
N PHE A 92 -15.74 -5.75 3.89
CA PHE A 92 -14.27 -5.80 3.91
C PHE A 92 -13.65 -4.60 4.63
N GLU A 93 -14.13 -3.38 4.37
CA GLU A 93 -13.67 -2.18 5.08
C GLU A 93 -13.79 -2.32 6.60
N LYS A 94 -14.91 -2.87 7.08
CA LYS A 94 -15.15 -3.09 8.52
C LYS A 94 -14.22 -4.14 9.12
N GLU A 95 -13.96 -5.22 8.37
CA GLU A 95 -13.07 -6.30 8.79
C GLU A 95 -11.62 -5.82 8.99
N ILE A 96 -11.16 -4.88 8.17
CA ILE A 96 -9.79 -4.36 8.23
C ILE A 96 -9.67 -3.01 8.97
N GLN A 97 -10.70 -2.58 9.72
CA GLN A 97 -10.74 -1.27 10.39
C GLN A 97 -9.56 -1.03 11.34
N ALA A 98 -9.08 -2.08 12.02
CA ALA A 98 -7.92 -1.98 12.90
C ALA A 98 -6.64 -1.66 12.10
N PHE A 99 -6.45 -2.31 10.95
CA PHE A 99 -5.34 -2.02 10.03
C PHE A 99 -5.44 -0.60 9.45
N LEU A 100 -6.64 -0.16 9.04
CA LEU A 100 -6.84 1.19 8.51
C LEU A 100 -6.50 2.28 9.54
N SER A 101 -6.87 2.05 10.80
CA SER A 101 -6.54 2.94 11.91
C SER A 101 -5.03 2.99 12.16
N TRP A 102 -4.36 1.83 12.14
CA TRP A 102 -2.92 1.75 12.24
C TRP A 102 -2.24 2.49 11.07
N LEU A 103 -2.69 2.26 9.83
CA LEU A 103 -2.14 2.91 8.64
C LEU A 103 -2.22 4.44 8.72
N SER A 104 -3.37 4.96 9.19
CA SER A 104 -3.57 6.40 9.42
C SER A 104 -2.56 6.94 10.44
N MET A 105 -2.33 6.22 11.53
CA MET A 105 -1.35 6.63 12.54
C MET A 105 0.07 6.66 11.97
N GLN A 106 0.46 5.67 11.14
CA GLN A 106 1.78 5.67 10.50
C GLN A 106 1.95 6.87 9.55
N SER A 107 0.89 7.27 8.84
CA SER A 107 0.91 8.48 8.02
C SER A 107 1.10 9.75 8.85
N ILE A 108 0.44 9.85 10.00
CA ILE A 108 0.59 10.98 10.96
C ILE A 108 2.03 11.02 11.50
N ASN A 109 2.65 9.87 11.77
CA ASN A 109 4.05 9.76 12.20
C ASN A 109 5.05 10.13 11.09
N GLY A 110 4.55 10.43 9.88
CA GLY A 110 5.35 10.93 8.75
C GLY A 110 5.86 9.83 7.81
N ALA A 111 5.52 8.56 8.04
CA ALA A 111 5.87 7.48 7.12
C ALA A 111 5.36 7.77 5.70
N LYS A 112 6.12 7.38 4.68
CA LYS A 112 5.69 7.50 3.29
C LYS A 112 4.74 6.35 2.96
N ILE A 113 3.53 6.68 2.54
CA ILE A 113 2.51 5.71 2.18
C ILE A 113 2.38 5.69 0.66
N CYS A 114 2.64 4.53 0.06
CA CYS A 114 2.65 4.33 -1.38
C CYS A 114 1.55 3.34 -1.77
N SER A 115 0.55 3.74 -2.52
CA SER A 115 -0.45 2.82 -3.06
C SER A 115 -0.17 2.51 -4.53
N VAL A 116 -0.39 1.27 -4.90
CA VAL A 116 -0.31 0.79 -6.29
C VAL A 116 -1.70 0.30 -6.71
N CYS A 117 -2.16 0.70 -7.90
CA CYS A 117 -3.40 0.20 -8.48
C CYS A 117 -4.61 0.44 -7.57
N THR A 118 -5.42 -0.60 -7.30
CA THR A 118 -6.56 -0.57 -6.40
C THR A 118 -6.20 -0.45 -4.91
N GLY A 119 -4.91 -0.52 -4.55
CA GLY A 119 -4.44 -0.22 -3.19
C GLY A 119 -4.82 1.17 -2.69
N ALA A 120 -5.08 2.11 -3.61
CA ALA A 120 -5.59 3.44 -3.28
C ALA A 120 -6.94 3.41 -2.52
N TYR A 121 -7.75 2.35 -2.68
CA TYR A 121 -8.99 2.19 -1.91
C TYR A 121 -8.72 2.05 -0.42
N LEU A 122 -7.68 1.32 -0.02
CA LEU A 122 -7.31 1.19 1.38
C LEU A 122 -6.90 2.55 1.98
N LEU A 123 -6.22 3.37 1.19
CA LEU A 123 -5.90 4.74 1.60
C LEU A 123 -7.17 5.60 1.72
N GLY A 124 -8.12 5.42 0.80
CA GLY A 124 -9.42 6.08 0.85
C GLY A 124 -10.22 5.69 2.09
N PHE A 125 -10.34 4.39 2.40
CA PHE A 125 -10.99 3.86 3.60
C PHE A 125 -10.32 4.36 4.90
N ALA A 126 -9.00 4.53 4.89
CA ALA A 126 -8.25 5.09 6.00
C ALA A 126 -8.39 6.63 6.15
N GLY A 127 -9.14 7.31 5.25
CA GLY A 127 -9.31 8.78 5.24
C GLY A 127 -8.05 9.55 4.83
N LEU A 128 -7.03 8.87 4.29
CA LEU A 128 -5.74 9.48 3.96
C LEU A 128 -5.78 10.31 2.67
N LEU A 129 -6.83 10.18 1.87
CA LEU A 129 -6.96 10.86 0.57
C LEU A 129 -7.86 12.09 0.60
N ASP A 130 -8.45 12.42 1.75
CA ASP A 130 -9.31 13.59 1.88
C ASP A 130 -8.53 14.87 1.57
N LYS A 131 -9.01 15.60 0.54
CA LYS A 131 -8.39 16.83 0.00
C LYS A 131 -6.98 16.63 -0.58
N LYS A 132 -6.53 15.38 -0.75
CA LYS A 132 -5.24 15.02 -1.32
C LYS A 132 -5.35 14.70 -2.80
N GLU A 133 -4.30 15.03 -3.55
CA GLU A 133 -4.16 14.61 -4.93
C GLU A 133 -3.77 13.14 -4.99
N CYS A 134 -4.44 12.36 -5.84
CA CYS A 134 -4.19 10.92 -5.98
C CYS A 134 -4.55 10.41 -7.38
N THR A 135 -4.14 9.18 -7.65
CA THR A 135 -4.61 8.38 -8.79
C THR A 135 -4.87 6.95 -8.35
N THR A 136 -5.55 6.18 -9.17
CA THR A 136 -5.83 4.77 -8.97
C THR A 136 -5.94 4.06 -10.32
N HIS A 137 -6.23 2.77 -10.34
CA HIS A 137 -6.40 1.99 -11.56
C HIS A 137 -7.52 2.56 -12.44
N TRP A 138 -7.25 2.78 -13.73
CA TRP A 138 -8.13 3.45 -14.70
C TRP A 138 -9.55 2.88 -14.76
N LYS A 139 -9.69 1.55 -14.62
CA LYS A 139 -10.98 0.85 -14.66
C LYS A 139 -11.93 1.28 -13.54
N TYR A 140 -11.40 1.72 -12.41
CA TYR A 140 -12.16 2.00 -11.18
C TYR A 140 -12.32 3.49 -10.87
N LEU A 141 -11.87 4.40 -11.74
CA LEU A 141 -11.92 5.85 -11.52
C LEU A 141 -13.33 6.36 -11.18
N THR A 142 -14.35 5.84 -11.85
CA THR A 142 -15.75 6.29 -11.65
C THR A 142 -16.26 5.85 -10.27
N ASP A 143 -16.03 4.61 -9.88
CA ASP A 143 -16.41 4.11 -8.55
C ASP A 143 -15.62 4.83 -7.46
N PHE A 144 -14.30 4.96 -7.63
CA PHE A 144 -13.42 5.62 -6.69
C PHE A 144 -13.85 7.06 -6.39
N ARG A 145 -14.17 7.83 -7.43
CA ARG A 145 -14.67 9.21 -7.28
C ARG A 145 -15.99 9.28 -6.51
N LYS A 146 -16.85 8.29 -6.70
CA LYS A 146 -18.13 8.20 -5.99
C LYS A 146 -17.94 7.88 -4.51
N ARG A 147 -17.03 6.94 -4.19
CA ARG A 147 -16.75 6.51 -2.81
C ARG A 147 -15.94 7.56 -2.02
N PHE A 148 -14.99 8.22 -2.67
CA PHE A 148 -14.09 9.18 -2.05
C PHE A 148 -14.22 10.57 -2.69
N PRO A 149 -15.38 11.25 -2.54
CA PRO A 149 -15.67 12.50 -3.23
C PRO A 149 -14.77 13.66 -2.79
N GLN A 150 -14.09 13.54 -1.66
CA GLN A 150 -13.17 14.55 -1.16
C GLN A 150 -11.74 14.39 -1.72
N ALA A 151 -11.42 13.24 -2.31
CA ALA A 151 -10.13 13.02 -2.96
C ALA A 151 -10.03 13.79 -4.28
N LYS A 152 -8.88 14.41 -4.54
CA LYS A 152 -8.58 15.10 -5.80
C LYS A 152 -8.01 14.09 -6.81
N LEU A 153 -8.91 13.31 -7.42
CA LEU A 153 -8.56 12.20 -8.30
C LEU A 153 -8.13 12.67 -9.70
N HIS A 154 -6.89 12.34 -10.08
CA HIS A 154 -6.35 12.47 -11.44
C HIS A 154 -6.63 11.21 -12.26
N ASN A 155 -7.08 11.38 -13.50
CA ASN A 155 -7.40 10.29 -14.43
C ASN A 155 -6.39 10.17 -15.59
N ASP A 156 -5.43 11.07 -15.67
CA ASP A 156 -4.44 11.24 -16.74
C ASP A 156 -2.99 11.09 -16.25
N ARG A 157 -2.80 10.67 -14.99
CA ARG A 157 -1.48 10.54 -14.38
C ARG A 157 -1.14 9.09 -14.06
N LEU A 158 0.08 8.69 -14.37
CA LEU A 158 0.61 7.37 -14.01
C LEU A 158 0.88 7.27 -12.51
N PHE A 159 1.38 8.34 -11.92
CA PHE A 159 1.56 8.47 -10.47
C PHE A 159 1.31 9.90 -10.00
N VAL A 160 0.96 10.02 -8.73
CA VAL A 160 0.73 11.30 -8.05
C VAL A 160 1.40 11.25 -6.67
N LYS A 161 2.00 12.37 -6.29
CA LYS A 161 2.55 12.59 -4.95
C LYS A 161 1.89 13.79 -4.31
N ASP A 162 1.39 13.62 -3.09
CA ASP A 162 0.91 14.70 -2.23
C ASP A 162 1.45 14.51 -0.81
N ASN A 163 2.39 15.35 -0.41
CA ASN A 163 3.14 15.25 0.85
C ASN A 163 3.84 13.88 1.02
N ASN A 164 3.45 13.09 2.02
CA ASN A 164 3.95 11.74 2.28
C ASN A 164 3.09 10.63 1.65
N ILE A 165 2.05 10.98 0.87
CA ILE A 165 1.21 10.03 0.14
C ILE A 165 1.65 9.96 -1.31
N TYR A 166 1.80 8.74 -1.82
CA TYR A 166 2.11 8.43 -3.20
C TYR A 166 1.07 7.45 -3.73
N SER A 167 0.59 7.65 -4.93
CA SER A 167 -0.35 6.73 -5.56
C SER A 167 0.01 6.52 -7.03
N SER A 168 -0.11 5.28 -7.51
CA SER A 168 0.14 4.94 -8.91
C SER A 168 -1.05 4.21 -9.53
N ALA A 169 -1.17 4.29 -10.86
CA ALA A 169 -2.26 3.69 -11.61
C ALA A 169 -2.15 2.15 -11.70
N GLY A 170 -1.02 1.59 -11.30
CA GLY A 170 -0.80 0.14 -11.31
C GLY A 170 -0.48 -0.45 -12.69
N VAL A 171 -0.57 -1.78 -12.82
CA VAL A 171 -0.15 -2.57 -13.98
C VAL A 171 1.33 -2.32 -14.29
N SER A 172 1.67 -1.56 -15.33
CA SER A 172 3.05 -1.22 -15.73
C SER A 172 3.55 0.11 -15.15
N SER A 173 2.77 0.78 -14.30
CA SER A 173 3.09 2.08 -13.68
C SER A 173 3.20 2.05 -12.16
N GLY A 174 3.19 0.83 -11.60
CA GLY A 174 3.37 0.58 -10.16
C GLY A 174 4.81 0.55 -9.73
#